data_d722d4d46d0190aeaa04ada0348c5e35
#
_entry.id   d722d4d46d0190aeaa04ada0348c5e35
#
_cell.length_a   1.000
_cell.length_b   1.000
_cell.length_c   1.000
_cell.angle_alpha   90.00
_cell.angle_beta   90.00
_cell.angle_gamma   90.00
#
_symmetry.space_group_name_H-M   'P 1'
#
loop_
_entity.id
_entity.type
_entity.pdbx_description
1 polymer ?
#
loop_
_entity_poly.entity_id
_entity_poly.type
_entity_poly.pdbx_seq_one_letter_code
_entity_poly.pdbx_strand_id
1 'polypeptide(L)'
;MWCCSTYGRRTSFPKNKRGNDNLEQQAQALFKSWFVDFEPFKDGEFVDSELGMIPKGWRVVCLGEVTKQVTEKVGNREDVTVLSPVNSGELVLSEEYFTKQVFSKNLSKYLIVNPLSFAYNPARINIGSI
;
A
#
# COMPACT_ATOMS: atom_id res chain seq x y z
N MET A 1 11.18 8.25 -4.33
CA MET A 1 10.82 9.04 -3.12
C MET A 1 10.96 8.13 -1.94
N TRP A 2 11.62 8.57 -0.87
CA TRP A 2 11.81 7.81 0.36
C TRP A 2 10.78 8.25 1.37
N CYS A 3 10.25 7.35 2.14
CA CYS A 3 9.28 7.64 3.17
C CYS A 3 9.72 7.06 4.52
N CYS A 4 9.21 7.63 5.59
CA CYS A 4 9.55 7.24 6.95
C CYS A 4 8.28 6.93 7.73
N SER A 5 8.36 5.95 8.61
CA SER A 5 7.30 5.63 9.56
C SER A 5 7.75 6.02 10.97
N THR A 6 6.85 6.62 11.72
CA THR A 6 7.04 6.89 13.16
C THR A 6 6.57 5.71 14.02
N TYR A 7 6.10 4.65 13.40
CA TYR A 7 5.67 3.45 14.11
C TYR A 7 6.90 2.66 14.57
N GLY A 8 6.97 2.39 15.86
CA GLY A 8 8.10 1.71 16.51
C GLY A 8 8.45 0.37 15.86
N ARG A 9 9.70 -0.06 16.05
CA ARG A 9 10.22 -1.32 15.52
C ARG A 9 9.21 -2.45 15.73
N ARG A 10 8.79 -3.07 14.63
CA ARG A 10 8.13 -4.37 14.72
C ARG A 10 9.10 -5.32 15.39
N THR A 11 8.76 -5.82 16.55
CA THR A 11 9.37 -7.03 17.08
C THR A 11 9.23 -8.11 16.02
N SER A 12 10.33 -8.66 15.55
CA SER A 12 10.32 -9.72 14.55
C SER A 12 9.69 -10.97 15.17
N PHE A 13 8.40 -11.14 14.96
CA PHE A 13 7.78 -12.44 15.20
C PHE A 13 8.37 -13.43 14.21
N PRO A 14 8.64 -14.70 14.62
CA PRO A 14 9.08 -15.73 13.71
C PRO A 14 8.10 -15.78 12.54
N LYS A 15 8.59 -15.52 11.34
CA LYS A 15 7.76 -15.49 10.13
C LYS A 15 7.22 -16.89 9.88
N ASN A 16 6.01 -17.16 10.28
CA ASN A 16 5.29 -18.35 9.83
C ASN A 16 4.87 -18.11 8.37
N LYS A 17 5.82 -18.27 7.47
CA LYS A 17 5.64 -18.00 6.04
C LYS A 17 4.43 -18.72 5.48
N ARG A 18 4.25 -20.00 5.83
CA ARG A 18 3.13 -20.82 5.37
C ARG A 18 1.76 -20.29 5.83
N GLY A 19 1.68 -19.80 7.07
CA GLY A 19 0.47 -19.18 7.59
C GLY A 19 0.16 -17.86 6.91
N ASN A 20 1.17 -17.04 6.66
CA ASN A 20 1.00 -15.76 5.97
C ASN A 20 0.61 -15.95 4.50
N ASP A 21 1.26 -16.88 3.79
CA ASP A 21 0.94 -17.17 2.39
C ASP A 21 -0.51 -17.68 2.25
N ASN A 22 -0.98 -18.50 3.19
CA ASN A 22 -2.35 -19.00 3.20
C ASN A 22 -3.36 -17.87 3.47
N LEU A 23 -3.09 -17.02 4.46
CA LEU A 23 -3.96 -15.88 4.77
C LEU A 23 -4.02 -14.87 3.62
N GLU A 24 -2.91 -14.64 2.94
CA GLU A 24 -2.85 -13.79 1.77
C GLU A 24 -3.67 -14.37 0.61
N GLN A 25 -3.54 -15.67 0.32
CA GLN A 25 -4.36 -16.33 -0.70
C GLN A 25 -5.85 -16.28 -0.38
N GLN A 26 -6.24 -16.46 0.88
CA GLN A 26 -7.63 -16.33 1.30
C GLN A 26 -8.14 -14.89 1.13
N ALA A 27 -7.34 -13.90 1.52
CA ALA A 27 -7.69 -12.49 1.35
C ALA A 27 -7.85 -12.11 -0.13
N GLN A 28 -6.95 -12.58 -1.00
CA GLN A 28 -7.03 -12.36 -2.44
C GLN A 28 -8.26 -13.03 -3.06
N ALA A 29 -8.56 -14.29 -2.67
CA ALA A 29 -9.74 -15.00 -3.13
C ALA A 29 -11.03 -14.29 -2.70
N LEU A 30 -11.09 -13.83 -1.45
CA LEU A 30 -12.23 -13.09 -0.92
C LEU A 30 -12.40 -11.75 -1.63
N PHE A 31 -11.31 -11.02 -1.82
CA PHE A 31 -11.33 -9.76 -2.56
C PHE A 31 -11.85 -9.96 -3.99
N LYS A 32 -11.32 -10.96 -4.69
CA LYS A 32 -11.78 -11.29 -6.04
C LYS A 32 -13.26 -11.62 -6.06
N SER A 33 -13.71 -12.51 -5.18
CA SER A 33 -15.12 -12.90 -5.10
C SER A 33 -16.05 -11.71 -4.86
N TRP A 34 -15.67 -10.78 -3.97
CA TRP A 34 -16.55 -9.69 -3.57
C TRP A 34 -16.50 -8.47 -4.50
N PHE A 35 -15.31 -8.12 -5.00
CA PHE A 35 -15.06 -6.84 -5.68
C PHE A 35 -14.77 -6.97 -7.18
N VAL A 36 -14.54 -8.19 -7.66
CA VAL A 36 -14.33 -8.46 -9.09
C VAL A 36 -15.46 -9.30 -9.65
N ASP A 37 -15.84 -10.38 -8.97
CA ASP A 37 -16.88 -11.29 -9.42
C ASP A 37 -18.27 -10.90 -8.88
N PHE A 38 -18.32 -10.00 -7.89
CA PHE A 38 -19.53 -9.48 -7.24
C PHE A 38 -20.46 -10.58 -6.67
N GLU A 39 -19.91 -11.69 -6.21
CA GLU A 39 -20.66 -12.85 -5.71
C GLU A 39 -21.74 -12.49 -4.68
N PRO A 40 -21.46 -11.63 -3.65
CA PRO A 40 -22.50 -11.26 -2.68
C PRO A 40 -23.65 -10.43 -3.26
N PHE A 41 -23.50 -9.91 -4.46
CA PHE A 41 -24.45 -9.00 -5.10
C PHE A 41 -25.15 -9.63 -6.30
N LYS A 42 -24.89 -10.92 -6.61
CA LYS A 42 -25.41 -11.59 -7.82
C LYS A 42 -26.93 -11.59 -7.93
N ASP A 43 -27.62 -11.64 -6.80
CA ASP A 43 -29.09 -11.64 -6.76
C ASP A 43 -29.67 -10.20 -6.78
N GLY A 44 -28.81 -9.19 -6.81
CA GLY A 44 -29.18 -7.78 -6.84
C GLY A 44 -29.27 -7.21 -8.26
N GLU A 45 -29.66 -5.95 -8.33
CA GLU A 45 -29.68 -5.21 -9.58
C GLU A 45 -28.27 -4.71 -9.94
N PHE A 46 -27.93 -4.77 -11.23
CA PHE A 46 -26.70 -4.22 -11.78
C PHE A 46 -27.00 -3.03 -12.68
N VAL A 47 -26.08 -2.10 -12.73
CA VAL A 47 -26.15 -0.92 -13.60
C VAL A 47 -24.89 -0.84 -14.46
N ASP A 48 -25.04 -0.31 -15.67
CA ASP A 48 -23.94 -0.10 -16.59
C ASP A 48 -23.06 1.08 -16.13
N SER A 49 -21.75 0.94 -16.25
CA SER A 49 -20.77 1.95 -15.89
C SER A 49 -19.62 1.99 -16.90
N GLU A 50 -18.74 2.98 -16.79
CA GLU A 50 -17.53 3.10 -17.63
C GLU A 50 -16.59 1.90 -17.52
N LEU A 51 -16.67 1.13 -16.43
CA LEU A 51 -15.86 -0.06 -16.17
C LEU A 51 -16.64 -1.37 -16.36
N GLY A 52 -17.86 -1.31 -16.93
CA GLY A 52 -18.77 -2.44 -17.10
C GLY A 52 -19.86 -2.48 -16.05
N MET A 53 -20.52 -3.63 -15.93
CA MET A 53 -21.66 -3.83 -15.02
C MET A 53 -21.19 -3.83 -13.56
N ILE A 54 -21.75 -2.93 -12.75
CA ILE A 54 -21.48 -2.84 -11.32
C ILE A 54 -22.78 -2.97 -10.52
N PRO A 55 -22.73 -3.44 -9.25
CA PRO A 55 -23.91 -3.52 -8.40
C PRO A 55 -24.58 -2.15 -8.21
N LYS A 56 -25.90 -2.13 -8.22
CA LYS A 56 -26.68 -0.91 -7.98
C LYS A 56 -26.30 -0.25 -6.65
N GLY A 57 -26.06 1.03 -6.68
CA GLY A 57 -25.57 1.81 -5.52
C GLY A 57 -24.07 1.99 -5.48
N TRP A 58 -23.32 1.25 -6.29
CA TRP A 58 -21.90 1.51 -6.49
C TRP A 58 -21.73 2.60 -7.56
N ARG A 59 -20.60 3.28 -7.50
CA ARG A 59 -20.24 4.31 -8.49
C ARG A 59 -18.76 4.23 -8.81
N VAL A 60 -18.43 4.49 -10.05
CA VAL A 60 -17.04 4.72 -10.48
C VAL A 60 -16.64 6.14 -10.09
N VAL A 61 -15.49 6.30 -9.48
CA VAL A 61 -14.94 7.60 -9.09
C VAL A 61 -13.44 7.64 -9.38
N CYS A 62 -12.92 8.82 -9.62
CA CYS A 62 -11.48 9.00 -9.74
C CYS A 62 -10.79 8.81 -8.38
N LEU A 63 -9.61 8.19 -8.38
CA LEU A 63 -8.83 7.95 -7.16
C LEU A 63 -8.59 9.24 -6.37
N GLY A 64 -8.38 10.37 -7.06
CA GLY A 64 -8.18 11.68 -6.43
C GLY A 64 -9.40 12.22 -5.66
N GLU A 65 -10.61 11.70 -5.91
CA GLU A 65 -11.81 12.09 -5.17
C GLU A 65 -11.93 11.40 -3.82
N VAL A 66 -11.36 10.19 -3.71
CA VAL A 66 -11.47 9.33 -2.52
C VAL A 66 -10.19 9.25 -1.71
N THR A 67 -9.10 9.84 -2.21
CA THR A 67 -7.80 9.87 -1.53
C THR A 67 -7.34 11.30 -1.29
N LYS A 68 -6.53 11.48 -0.26
CA LYS A 68 -5.88 12.75 0.04
C LYS A 68 -4.38 12.59 -0.02
N GLN A 69 -3.72 13.45 -0.78
CA GLN A 69 -2.26 13.45 -0.82
C GLN A 69 -1.69 13.94 0.51
N VAL A 70 -0.80 13.15 1.11
CA VAL A 70 -0.06 13.49 2.31
C VAL A 70 1.33 13.98 1.90
N THR A 71 1.68 15.20 2.30
CA THR A 71 2.96 15.84 1.99
C THR A 71 3.76 16.19 3.26
N GLU A 72 3.34 15.64 4.39
CA GLU A 72 4.03 15.86 5.67
C GLU A 72 5.45 15.31 5.60
N LYS A 73 6.41 16.13 6.02
CA LYS A 73 7.83 15.78 6.03
C LYS A 73 8.30 15.40 7.43
N VAL A 74 9.34 14.60 7.47
CA VAL A 74 10.02 14.20 8.72
C VAL A 74 10.50 15.41 9.51
N GLY A 75 11.07 16.43 8.83
CA GLY A 75 11.60 17.63 9.49
C GLY A 75 12.73 17.27 10.47
N ASN A 76 12.57 17.67 11.71
CA ASN A 76 13.57 17.45 12.78
C ASN A 76 13.29 16.20 13.64
N ARG A 77 12.44 15.31 13.19
CA ARG A 77 12.17 14.04 13.92
C ARG A 77 13.38 13.12 13.79
N GLU A 78 13.86 12.59 14.91
CA GLU A 78 15.05 11.74 14.96
C GLU A 78 14.72 10.24 14.98
N ASP A 79 13.59 9.87 15.59
CA ASP A 79 13.19 8.46 15.74
C ASP A 79 12.26 8.03 14.60
N VAL A 80 12.82 7.92 13.40
CA VAL A 80 12.08 7.52 12.20
C VAL A 80 12.76 6.35 11.50
N THR A 81 11.96 5.43 11.03
CA THR A 81 12.40 4.28 10.23
C THR A 81 12.19 4.53 8.76
N VAL A 82 13.21 4.30 7.93
CA VAL A 82 13.12 4.53 6.48
C VAL A 82 12.51 3.32 5.79
N LEU A 83 11.45 3.58 5.04
CA LEU A 83 10.76 2.60 4.21
C LEU A 83 11.05 2.85 2.73
N SER A 84 11.17 1.77 1.97
CA SER A 84 11.34 1.82 0.52
C SER A 84 10.25 1.04 -0.19
N PRO A 85 9.52 1.64 -1.14
CA PRO A 85 8.65 0.89 -2.03
C PRO A 85 9.51 0.09 -3.00
N VAL A 86 9.24 -1.20 -3.10
CA VAL A 86 9.93 -2.13 -4.00
C VAL A 86 8.98 -2.60 -5.11
N ASN A 87 9.53 -3.20 -6.14
CA ASN A 87 8.78 -3.66 -7.30
C ASN A 87 7.84 -4.85 -7.05
N SER A 88 7.87 -5.43 -5.85
CA SER A 88 6.89 -6.43 -5.41
C SER A 88 5.57 -5.81 -4.92
N GLY A 89 5.43 -4.48 -4.91
CA GLY A 89 4.26 -3.80 -4.36
C GLY A 89 4.28 -3.70 -2.83
N GLU A 90 5.46 -3.88 -2.21
CA GLU A 90 5.60 -3.85 -0.76
C GLU A 90 6.41 -2.64 -0.29
N LEU A 91 6.12 -2.18 0.92
CA LEU A 91 6.98 -1.25 1.65
C LEU A 91 7.89 -2.05 2.59
N VAL A 92 9.18 -2.02 2.29
CA VAL A 92 10.19 -2.75 3.07
C VAL A 92 11.01 -1.81 3.94
N LEU A 93 11.54 -2.34 5.04
CA LEU A 93 12.54 -1.63 5.85
C LEU A 93 13.83 -1.51 5.05
N SER A 94 14.25 -0.29 4.76
CA SER A 94 15.41 -0.06 3.89
C SER A 94 16.70 -0.67 4.45
N GLU A 95 16.88 -0.65 5.76
CA GLU A 95 18.05 -1.22 6.44
C GLU A 95 18.10 -2.75 6.40
N GLU A 96 16.94 -3.40 6.38
CA GLU A 96 16.86 -4.88 6.33
C GLU A 96 16.92 -5.42 4.90
N TYR A 97 16.36 -4.67 3.95
CA TYR A 97 16.24 -5.12 2.57
C TYR A 97 17.51 -4.89 1.75
N PHE A 98 18.17 -3.78 1.96
CA PHE A 98 19.37 -3.43 1.21
C PHE A 98 20.64 -3.68 2.01
N THR A 99 21.62 -4.33 1.39
CA THR A 99 22.93 -4.60 2.01
C THR A 99 23.80 -3.36 2.19
N LYS A 100 23.45 -2.27 1.52
CA LYS A 100 24.13 -0.96 1.61
C LYS A 100 23.12 0.12 1.94
N GLN A 101 23.54 1.16 2.64
CA GLN A 101 22.72 2.33 2.88
C GLN A 101 22.39 3.01 1.54
N VAL A 102 21.10 2.98 1.16
CA VAL A 102 20.59 3.53 -0.12
C VAL A 102 19.83 4.85 0.06
N PHE A 103 19.74 5.34 1.30
CA PHE A 103 19.05 6.58 1.66
C PHE A 103 20.00 7.60 2.24
N SER A 104 19.62 8.88 2.20
CA SER A 104 20.41 9.99 2.73
C SER A 104 20.51 9.94 4.25
N LYS A 105 21.64 10.40 4.78
CA LYS A 105 21.77 10.65 6.23
C LYS A 105 20.81 11.74 6.72
N ASN A 106 20.49 12.71 5.87
CA ASN A 106 19.50 13.75 6.18
C ASN A 106 18.12 13.34 5.70
N LEU A 107 17.25 13.01 6.63
CA LEU A 107 15.87 12.56 6.37
C LEU A 107 14.83 13.68 6.42
N SER A 108 15.21 14.93 6.71
CA SER A 108 14.28 16.03 6.95
C SER A 108 13.29 16.29 5.81
N LYS A 109 13.69 15.97 4.57
CA LYS A 109 12.86 16.14 3.36
C LYS A 109 12.02 14.92 3.02
N TYR A 110 12.16 13.81 3.73
CA TYR A 110 11.42 12.59 3.48
C TYR A 110 9.98 12.75 3.92
N LEU A 111 9.07 12.10 3.21
CA LEU A 111 7.64 12.12 3.54
C LEU A 111 7.35 11.10 4.64
N ILE A 112 6.39 11.44 5.49
CA ILE A 112 5.88 10.51 6.50
C ILE A 112 4.80 9.63 5.86
N VAL A 113 4.87 8.34 6.13
CA VAL A 113 3.84 7.37 5.79
C VAL A 113 3.10 7.00 7.06
N ASN A 114 1.84 7.40 7.11
CA ASN A 114 0.94 7.05 8.20
C ASN A 114 0.29 5.67 7.95
N PRO A 115 -0.21 5.00 8.98
CA PRO A 115 -1.03 3.80 8.79
C PRO A 115 -2.17 4.04 7.78
N LEU A 116 -2.50 3.03 6.99
CA LEU A 116 -3.53 3.08 5.93
C LEU A 116 -3.23 4.09 4.80
N SER A 117 -1.97 4.44 4.62
CA SER A 117 -1.52 5.26 3.49
C SER A 117 -0.84 4.41 2.44
N PHE A 118 -1.07 4.75 1.18
CA PHE A 118 -0.31 4.20 0.05
C PHE A 118 0.92 5.07 -0.20
N ALA A 119 2.05 4.43 -0.44
CA ALA A 119 3.27 5.12 -0.85
C ALA A 119 3.76 4.55 -2.18
N TYR A 120 4.03 5.41 -3.13
CA TYR A 120 4.50 5.00 -4.46
C TYR A 120 5.67 5.86 -4.91
N ASN A 121 6.48 5.31 -5.80
CA ASN A 121 7.54 6.04 -6.45
C ASN A 121 7.10 6.51 -7.85
N PRO A 122 6.84 7.82 -8.06
CA PRO A 122 6.37 8.33 -9.35
C PRO A 122 7.30 8.00 -10.53
N ALA A 123 8.62 7.91 -10.27
CA ALA A 123 9.61 7.59 -11.29
C ALA A 123 9.67 6.09 -11.64
N ARG A 124 9.01 5.23 -10.86
CA ARG A 124 9.05 3.77 -11.01
C ARG A 124 7.68 3.11 -10.94
N ILE A 125 6.62 3.87 -11.14
CA ILE A 125 5.24 3.34 -11.09
C ILE A 125 5.01 2.30 -12.19
N ASN A 126 5.67 2.46 -13.35
CA ASN A 126 5.60 1.54 -14.48
C ASN A 126 6.20 0.16 -14.23
N ILE A 127 6.96 -0.01 -13.16
CA ILE A 127 7.53 -1.30 -12.74
C ILE A 127 6.95 -1.82 -11.41
N GLY A 128 5.80 -1.27 -11.01
CA GLY A 128 5.06 -1.74 -9.84
C GLY A 128 5.62 -1.31 -8.49
N SER A 129 6.40 -0.22 -8.43
CA SER A 129 6.91 0.34 -7.16
C SER A 129 5.82 1.19 -6.47
N ILE A 130 4.80 0.51 -5.92
CA ILE A 130 3.61 1.09 -5.28
C ILE A 130 3.54 0.59 -3.84
#